data_08f6e74a656cffce6f37a3b70de6f2c7
#
_entry.id   08f6e74a656cffce6f37a3b70de6f2c7
#
_cell.length_a   1.000
_cell.length_b   1.000
_cell.length_c   1.000
_cell.angle_alpha   90.00
_cell.angle_beta   90.00
_cell.angle_gamma   90.00
#
_symmetry.space_group_name_H-M   'P 1'
#
loop_
_entity.id
_entity.type
_entity.pdbx_description
1 polymer ?
#
loop_
_entity_poly.entity_id
_entity_poly.type
_entity_poly.pdbx_seq_one_letter_code
_entity_poly.pdbx_strand_id
1 'polypeptide(L)'
;MINQEKVITVWITKYALTHGIEEKKAIIKENRENDIKIINPKDFLSENYYGEGKDWHKTKEAAIKRAKEMRDKKVKSLEKQIEKLRKIKFE
;
A
#
# COMPACT_ATOMS: atom_id res chain seq x y z
N MET A 1 -19.03 28.05 4.05
CA MET A 1 -18.79 27.39 2.77
C MET A 1 -18.49 25.93 3.01
N ILE A 2 -19.22 25.08 2.36
CA ILE A 2 -19.12 23.65 2.60
C ILE A 2 -18.04 23.06 1.70
N ASN A 3 -17.01 22.53 2.29
CA ASN A 3 -16.04 21.75 1.55
C ASN A 3 -16.67 20.40 1.22
N GLN A 4 -16.95 20.19 -0.03
CA GLN A 4 -17.44 18.89 -0.48
C GLN A 4 -16.26 17.96 -0.58
N GLU A 5 -16.00 17.26 0.50
CA GLU A 5 -14.99 16.22 0.49
C GLU A 5 -15.52 15.05 -0.32
N LYS A 6 -14.80 14.73 -1.38
CA LYS A 6 -15.19 13.64 -2.25
C LYS A 6 -14.70 12.31 -1.68
N VAL A 7 -15.65 11.43 -1.39
CA VAL A 7 -15.33 10.08 -0.94
C VAL A 7 -15.10 9.19 -2.15
N ILE A 8 -13.97 8.51 -2.16
CA ILE A 8 -13.62 7.57 -3.23
C ILE A 8 -13.27 6.21 -2.64
N THR A 9 -13.32 5.19 -3.47
CA THR A 9 -12.81 3.87 -3.10
C THR A 9 -11.35 3.79 -3.52
N VAL A 10 -10.50 3.33 -2.60
CA VAL A 10 -9.08 3.17 -2.85
C VAL A 10 -8.62 1.77 -2.46
N TRP A 11 -7.51 1.35 -3.01
CA TRP A 11 -6.89 0.06 -2.71
C TRP A 11 -5.51 0.31 -2.12
N ILE A 12 -5.33 -0.15 -0.88
CA ILE A 12 -4.12 0.08 -0.10
C ILE A 12 -3.15 -1.07 -0.34
N THR A 13 -1.94 -0.73 -0.76
CA THR A 13 -0.87 -1.72 -1.02
C THR A 13 0.30 -1.60 -0.06
N LYS A 14 0.29 -0.62 0.84
CA LYS A 14 1.38 -0.43 1.79
C LYS A 14 1.74 -1.70 2.56
N TYR A 15 0.73 -2.48 2.93
CA TYR A 15 0.90 -3.71 3.69
C TYR A 15 0.52 -4.96 2.87
N ALA A 16 0.65 -4.88 1.54
CA ALA A 16 0.20 -5.94 0.66
C ALA A 16 0.89 -7.28 0.90
N LEU A 17 2.16 -7.26 1.30
CA LEU A 17 2.93 -8.49 1.52
C LEU A 17 2.59 -9.19 2.83
N THR A 18 1.89 -8.52 3.74
CA THR A 18 1.47 -9.09 5.03
C THR A 18 -0.03 -9.25 5.14
N HIS A 19 -0.79 -8.29 4.66
CA HIS A 19 -2.25 -8.27 4.80
C HIS A 19 -3.01 -8.36 3.49
N GLY A 20 -2.31 -8.41 2.34
CA GLY A 20 -2.94 -8.34 1.04
C GLY A 20 -3.37 -6.91 0.71
N ILE A 21 -4.11 -6.77 -0.38
CA ILE A 21 -4.63 -5.48 -0.80
C ILE A 21 -5.94 -5.22 -0.05
N GLU A 22 -6.05 -4.06 0.57
CA GLU A 22 -7.24 -3.67 1.30
C GLU A 22 -8.04 -2.62 0.53
N GLU A 23 -9.33 -2.87 0.33
CA GLU A 23 -10.24 -1.90 -0.27
C GLU A 23 -10.84 -1.04 0.82
N LYS A 24 -10.71 0.27 0.71
CA LYS A 24 -11.20 1.21 1.72
C LYS A 24 -11.83 2.45 1.10
N LYS A 25 -12.70 3.09 1.85
CA LYS A 25 -13.24 4.41 1.49
C LYS A 25 -12.31 5.48 2.06
N ALA A 26 -12.06 6.49 1.26
CA ALA A 26 -11.11 7.54 1.63
C ALA A 26 -11.52 8.90 1.08
N ILE A 27 -10.95 9.92 1.68
CA ILE A 27 -11.09 11.31 1.25
C ILE A 27 -9.73 11.77 0.74
N ILE A 28 -9.70 12.36 -0.46
CA ILE A 28 -8.48 12.98 -0.97
C ILE A 28 -8.29 14.31 -0.27
N LYS A 29 -7.09 14.54 0.26
CA LYS A 29 -6.77 15.79 0.92
C LYS A 29 -6.68 16.93 -0.10
N GLU A 30 -7.30 18.04 0.21
CA GLU A 30 -7.51 19.15 -0.70
C GLU A 30 -6.24 19.73 -1.32
N ASN A 31 -5.19 19.85 -0.53
CA ASN A 31 -3.92 20.44 -0.98
C ASN A 31 -2.84 19.41 -1.33
N ARG A 32 -3.18 18.13 -1.28
CA ARG A 32 -2.22 17.05 -1.50
C ARG A 32 -2.90 15.88 -2.18
N GLU A 33 -2.94 15.91 -3.49
CA GLU A 33 -3.65 14.91 -4.30
C GLU A 33 -3.13 13.49 -4.10
N ASN A 34 -1.88 13.34 -3.67
CA ASN A 34 -1.28 12.02 -3.42
C ASN A 34 -1.55 11.49 -2.02
N ASP A 35 -2.18 12.29 -1.17
CA ASP A 35 -2.45 11.93 0.21
C ASP A 35 -3.93 11.67 0.41
N ILE A 36 -4.25 10.61 1.12
CA ILE A 36 -5.62 10.27 1.44
C ILE A 36 -5.79 10.05 2.94
N LYS A 37 -7.01 10.26 3.40
CA LYS A 37 -7.42 9.96 4.76
C LYS A 37 -8.48 8.87 4.69
N ILE A 38 -8.25 7.76 5.37
CA ILE A 38 -9.19 6.66 5.40
C ILE A 38 -10.36 6.99 6.31
N ILE A 39 -11.56 6.73 5.83
CA ILE A 39 -12.77 6.87 6.61
C ILE A 39 -13.04 5.54 7.28
N ASN A 40 -12.93 5.51 8.60
CA ASN A 40 -13.25 4.33 9.36
C ASN A 40 -14.32 4.69 10.39
N PRO A 41 -15.59 4.29 10.17
CA PRO A 41 -16.66 4.64 11.08
C PRO A 41 -16.57 3.97 12.45
N LYS A 42 -15.72 2.96 12.59
CA LYS A 42 -15.57 2.21 13.83
C LYS A 42 -14.42 2.70 14.71
N ASP A 43 -13.49 3.45 14.12
CA ASP A 43 -12.31 3.92 14.83
C ASP A 43 -12.30 5.43 14.92
N PHE A 44 -11.91 5.93 16.09
CA PHE A 44 -11.71 7.36 16.30
C PHE A 44 -10.42 7.87 15.68
N LEU A 45 -9.52 6.95 15.32
CA LEU A 45 -8.24 7.29 14.72
C LEU A 45 -8.35 7.19 13.21
N SER A 46 -8.01 8.27 12.51
CA SER A 46 -7.97 8.26 11.07
C SER A 46 -6.60 7.79 10.59
N GLU A 47 -6.60 6.94 9.58
CA GLU A 47 -5.38 6.50 8.94
C GLU A 47 -5.11 7.38 7.73
N ASN A 48 -3.87 7.83 7.58
CA ASN A 48 -3.45 8.62 6.44
C ASN A 48 -2.45 7.82 5.62
N TYR A 49 -2.61 7.89 4.30
CA TYR A 49 -1.69 7.26 3.36
C TYR A 49 -1.17 8.30 2.39
N TYR A 50 0.09 8.19 2.04
CA TYR A 50 0.79 9.13 1.20
C TYR A 50 1.32 8.42 -0.03
N GLY A 51 1.27 9.07 -1.17
CA GLY A 51 1.84 8.52 -2.39
C GLY A 51 0.90 7.62 -3.18
N GLU A 52 0.07 8.24 -4.02
CA GLU A 52 -0.73 7.51 -5.01
C GLU A 52 0.20 6.73 -5.94
N GLY A 53 -0.16 5.47 -6.24
CA GLY A 53 0.65 4.61 -7.08
C GLY A 53 1.73 3.84 -6.32
N LYS A 54 1.94 4.16 -5.06
CA LYS A 54 2.91 3.48 -4.20
C LYS A 54 2.23 2.81 -3.00
N ASP A 55 1.62 3.59 -2.13
CA ASP A 55 0.96 3.08 -0.93
C ASP A 55 -0.53 2.84 -1.14
N TRP A 56 -1.13 3.55 -2.08
CA TRP A 56 -2.54 3.41 -2.39
C TRP A 56 -2.81 3.69 -3.86
N HIS A 57 -3.95 3.23 -4.35
CA HIS A 57 -4.30 3.31 -5.76
C HIS A 57 -5.78 3.59 -5.93
N LYS A 58 -6.14 4.26 -7.02
CA LYS A 58 -7.52 4.56 -7.37
C LYS A 58 -8.21 3.42 -8.09
N THR A 59 -7.46 2.43 -8.58
CA THR A 59 -8.01 1.28 -9.28
C THR A 59 -7.45 -0.02 -8.70
N LYS A 60 -8.26 -1.06 -8.75
CA LYS A 60 -7.87 -2.38 -8.28
C LYS A 60 -6.72 -2.95 -9.12
N GLU A 61 -6.77 -2.74 -10.43
CA GLU A 61 -5.76 -3.23 -11.36
C GLU A 61 -4.38 -2.64 -11.06
N ALA A 62 -4.32 -1.34 -10.79
CA ALA A 62 -3.07 -0.68 -10.42
C ALA A 62 -2.52 -1.22 -9.11
N ALA A 63 -3.39 -1.48 -8.13
CA ALA A 63 -3.00 -2.06 -6.85
C ALA A 63 -2.45 -3.47 -7.02
N ILE A 64 -3.08 -4.29 -7.83
CA ILE A 64 -2.63 -5.66 -8.11
C ILE A 64 -1.25 -5.64 -8.76
N LYS A 65 -1.05 -4.76 -9.74
CA LYS A 65 0.24 -4.61 -10.41
C LYS A 65 1.33 -4.25 -9.41
N ARG A 66 1.06 -3.27 -8.55
CA ARG A 66 2.00 -2.83 -7.52
C ARG A 66 2.32 -3.96 -6.54
N ALA A 67 1.30 -4.68 -6.08
CA ALA A 67 1.49 -5.80 -5.15
C ALA A 67 2.36 -6.90 -5.75
N LYS A 68 2.17 -7.20 -7.03
CA LYS A 68 3.00 -8.18 -7.73
C LYS A 68 4.46 -7.73 -7.83
N GLU A 69 4.68 -6.45 -8.12
CA GLU A 69 6.04 -5.88 -8.16
C GLU A 69 6.72 -5.97 -6.79
N MET A 70 6.00 -5.65 -5.73
CA MET A 70 6.49 -5.74 -4.36
C MET A 70 6.87 -7.19 -4.01
N ARG A 71 5.98 -8.14 -4.36
CA ARG A 71 6.21 -9.57 -4.13
C ARG A 71 7.46 -10.05 -4.85
N ASP A 72 7.56 -9.75 -6.14
CA ASP A 72 8.68 -10.23 -6.96
C ASP A 72 10.01 -9.66 -6.48
N LYS A 73 10.02 -8.41 -6.08
CA LYS A 73 11.20 -7.77 -5.50
C LYS A 73 11.60 -8.43 -4.19
N LYS A 74 10.63 -8.75 -3.34
CA LYS A 74 10.87 -9.42 -2.06
C LYS A 74 11.40 -10.84 -2.27
N VAL A 75 10.81 -11.59 -3.20
CA VAL A 75 11.25 -12.94 -3.55
C VAL A 75 12.70 -12.94 -4.01
N LYS A 76 13.08 -12.00 -4.89
CA LYS A 76 14.47 -11.89 -5.35
C LYS A 76 15.43 -11.59 -4.19
N SER A 77 15.03 -10.72 -3.28
CA SER A 77 15.83 -10.39 -2.09
C SER A 77 16.05 -11.61 -1.21
N LEU A 78 14.98 -12.40 -0.98
CA LEU A 78 15.06 -13.62 -0.18
C LEU A 78 15.91 -14.69 -0.86
N GLU A 79 15.82 -14.82 -2.18
CA GLU A 79 16.65 -15.77 -2.95
C GLU A 79 18.13 -15.44 -2.79
N LYS A 80 18.49 -14.16 -2.84
CA LYS A 80 19.87 -13.73 -2.60
C LYS A 80 20.34 -14.05 -1.19
N GLN A 81 19.48 -13.89 -0.19
CA GLN A 81 19.80 -14.21 1.20
C GLN A 81 20.02 -15.73 1.36
N ILE A 82 19.15 -16.53 0.76
CA ILE A 82 19.27 -17.99 0.78
C ILE A 82 20.60 -18.41 0.15
N GLU A 83 20.94 -17.85 -0.99
CA GLU A 83 22.19 -18.18 -1.69
C GLU A 83 23.42 -17.84 -0.84
N LYS A 84 23.41 -16.69 -0.19
CA LYS A 84 24.49 -16.28 0.71
C LYS A 84 24.65 -17.26 1.86
N LEU A 85 23.54 -17.69 2.47
CA LEU A 85 23.57 -18.64 3.57
C LEU A 85 24.11 -20.00 3.14
N ARG A 86 23.76 -20.47 1.94
CA ARG A 86 24.24 -21.72 1.40
C ARG A 86 25.74 -21.73 1.12
N LYS A 87 26.33 -20.55 0.88
CA LYS A 87 27.75 -20.40 0.59
C LYS A 87 28.61 -20.30 1.84
N ILE A 88 28.01 -20.15 3.01
CA ILE A 88 28.75 -20.04 4.26
C ILE A 88 29.42 -21.39 4.58
N LYS A 89 30.72 -21.36 4.84
CA LYS A 89 31.47 -22.52 5.28
C LYS A 89 31.62 -22.46 6.80
N PHE A 90 31.34 -23.59 7.44
CA PHE A 90 31.38 -23.67 8.90
C PHE A 90 32.64 -24.39 9.41
N GLU A 91 33.63 -24.51 8.56
CA GLU A 91 34.91 -25.10 8.94
C GLU A 91 35.99 -24.04 9.11
#